data_d38ebb64753e4ad5103000116ba765b5
#
_entry.id   d38ebb64753e4ad5103000116ba765b5
#
_cell.length_a   1.000
_cell.length_b   1.000
_cell.length_c   1.000
_cell.angle_alpha   90.00
_cell.angle_beta   90.00
_cell.angle_gamma   90.00
#
_symmetry.space_group_name_H-M   'P 1'
#
loop_
_entity.id
_entity.type
_entity.pdbx_description
1 polymer ?
#
loop_
_entity_poly.entity_id
_entity_poly.type
_entity_poly.pdbx_seq_one_letter_code
_entity_poly.pdbx_strand_id
1 'polypeptide(L)'
;MYLSRLKIQEAMCSKGLKTFTELADLVGITKNQLSLMLSENYNPLKSKVMDLCSALDIAPDSIIETSTFSMQKQYKEKVNPDDVTVIELFAGAGGLALGLEEAGIKTLEYVEFDKTCCETLRINRPSWNVVCDDIHNVNFNEYYGKIDIVTGGFPCQAFSYAGKKMGFEDTRGTLFHEFARCIKEVQPKMFWAENVRGLASHDNGRTLNTIISVFESLGYTVGDRKKVLNACYY
;
A
#
# COMPACT_ATOMS: atom_id res chain seq x y z
N MET A 1 -7.32 9.27 19.43
CA MET A 1 -6.62 8.48 20.47
C MET A 1 -7.05 7.04 20.27
N TYR A 2 -6.13 6.13 20.06
CA TYR A 2 -6.41 4.70 19.82
C TYR A 2 -5.36 3.83 20.54
N LEU A 3 -5.64 2.54 20.66
CA LEU A 3 -4.71 1.58 21.27
C LEU A 3 -3.74 1.02 20.22
N SER A 4 -2.46 1.10 20.49
CA SER A 4 -1.42 0.55 19.62
C SER A 4 -1.44 -0.97 19.63
N ARG A 5 -1.88 -1.56 18.53
CA ARG A 5 -1.95 -3.00 18.34
C ARG A 5 -0.56 -3.65 18.43
N LEU A 6 0.45 -2.96 17.89
CA LEU A 6 1.84 -3.44 17.91
C LEU A 6 2.36 -3.55 19.34
N LYS A 7 2.24 -2.49 20.14
CA LYS A 7 2.71 -2.49 21.53
C LYS A 7 1.99 -3.51 22.40
N ILE A 8 0.70 -3.74 22.10
CA ILE A 8 -0.08 -4.79 22.77
C ILE A 8 0.45 -6.18 22.38
N GLN A 9 0.79 -6.42 21.11
CA GLN A 9 1.41 -7.68 20.68
C GLN A 9 2.78 -7.92 21.32
N GLU A 10 3.62 -6.90 21.44
CA GLU A 10 4.91 -6.97 22.14
C GLU A 10 4.69 -7.37 23.62
N ALA A 11 3.73 -6.73 24.30
CA ALA A 11 3.39 -7.06 25.68
C ALA A 11 2.80 -8.47 25.82
N MET A 12 1.98 -8.94 24.87
CA MET A 12 1.51 -10.32 24.80
C MET A 12 2.67 -11.32 24.70
N CYS A 13 3.64 -11.06 23.81
CA CYS A 13 4.82 -11.90 23.68
C CYS A 13 5.60 -11.99 24.99
N SER A 14 5.77 -10.89 25.71
CA SER A 14 6.45 -10.85 27.03
C SER A 14 5.72 -11.68 28.09
N LYS A 15 4.40 -11.83 27.98
CA LYS A 15 3.54 -12.65 28.86
C LYS A 15 3.34 -14.08 28.34
N GLY A 16 3.94 -14.46 27.21
CA GLY A 16 3.79 -15.79 26.63
C GLY A 16 2.44 -16.03 25.93
N LEU A 17 1.63 -14.99 25.72
CA LEU A 17 0.37 -15.07 24.99
C LEU A 17 0.63 -15.10 23.48
N LYS A 18 0.05 -16.07 22.79
CA LYS A 18 0.30 -16.28 21.35
C LYS A 18 -0.79 -15.70 20.45
N THR A 19 -2.00 -15.53 21.00
CA THR A 19 -3.16 -15.13 20.21
C THR A 19 -4.01 -14.06 20.91
N PHE A 20 -4.66 -13.21 20.13
CA PHE A 20 -5.64 -12.26 20.66
C PHE A 20 -6.86 -12.93 21.30
N THR A 21 -7.12 -14.19 21.01
CA THR A 21 -8.17 -14.97 21.68
C THR A 21 -7.75 -15.24 23.12
N GLU A 22 -6.53 -15.70 23.36
CA GLU A 22 -6.00 -15.89 24.71
C GLU A 22 -6.00 -14.58 25.52
N LEU A 23 -5.66 -13.46 24.91
CA LEU A 23 -5.71 -12.16 25.55
C LEU A 23 -7.16 -11.75 25.88
N ALA A 24 -8.10 -11.98 24.98
CA ALA A 24 -9.51 -11.67 25.18
C ALA A 24 -10.08 -12.48 26.36
N ASP A 25 -9.76 -13.78 26.44
CA ASP A 25 -10.14 -14.67 27.52
C ASP A 25 -9.56 -14.22 28.87
N LEU A 26 -8.27 -13.80 28.86
CA LEU A 26 -7.59 -13.29 30.07
C LEU A 26 -8.23 -12.00 30.60
N VAL A 27 -8.68 -11.12 29.72
CA VAL A 27 -9.33 -9.84 30.06
C VAL A 27 -10.83 -10.01 30.35
N GLY A 28 -11.39 -11.20 30.07
CA GLY A 28 -12.82 -11.49 30.26
C GLY A 28 -13.74 -10.80 29.27
N ILE A 29 -13.28 -10.65 28.01
CA ILE A 29 -14.05 -10.07 26.91
C ILE A 29 -14.07 -11.01 25.71
N THR A 30 -14.99 -10.78 24.76
CA THR A 30 -15.00 -11.57 23.53
C THR A 30 -13.89 -11.09 22.57
N LYS A 31 -13.43 -11.98 21.68
CA LYS A 31 -12.47 -11.65 20.61
C LYS A 31 -12.96 -10.47 19.76
N ASN A 32 -14.27 -10.41 19.48
CA ASN A 32 -14.86 -9.31 18.70
C ASN A 32 -14.79 -7.98 19.47
N GLN A 33 -15.03 -7.99 20.77
CA GLN A 33 -14.88 -6.80 21.62
C GLN A 33 -13.43 -6.32 21.66
N LEU A 34 -12.47 -7.24 21.80
CA LEU A 34 -11.05 -6.89 21.75
C LEU A 34 -10.66 -6.32 20.37
N SER A 35 -11.09 -6.96 19.29
CA SER A 35 -10.84 -6.46 17.93
C SER A 35 -11.40 -5.05 17.72
N LEU A 36 -12.60 -4.79 18.25
CA LEU A 36 -13.21 -3.46 18.19
C LEU A 36 -12.40 -2.43 19.00
N MET A 37 -11.95 -2.81 20.21
CA MET A 37 -11.10 -1.93 21.05
C MET A 37 -9.77 -1.57 20.41
N LEU A 38 -9.22 -2.44 19.56
CA LEU A 38 -7.98 -2.25 18.82
C LEU A 38 -8.19 -1.55 17.46
N SER A 39 -9.41 -1.13 17.14
CA SER A 39 -9.73 -0.37 15.94
C SER A 39 -9.41 1.11 16.14
N GLU A 40 -8.76 1.73 15.17
CA GLU A 40 -8.36 3.15 15.20
C GLU A 40 -9.55 4.13 15.33
N ASN A 41 -10.73 3.70 14.88
CA ASN A 41 -11.95 4.52 14.90
C ASN A 41 -12.81 4.28 16.14
N TYR A 42 -12.35 3.46 17.08
CA TYR A 42 -13.09 3.14 18.29
C TYR A 42 -12.43 3.76 19.52
N ASN A 43 -13.23 4.43 20.34
CA ASN A 43 -12.77 4.99 21.60
C ASN A 43 -13.21 4.07 22.75
N PRO A 44 -12.34 3.17 23.25
CA PRO A 44 -12.70 2.20 24.26
C PRO A 44 -12.96 2.86 25.61
N LEU A 45 -13.86 2.27 26.40
CA LEU A 45 -14.11 2.71 27.77
C LEU A 45 -12.81 2.63 28.60
N LYS A 46 -12.53 3.67 29.38
CA LYS A 46 -11.34 3.77 30.23
C LYS A 46 -11.15 2.54 31.13
N SER A 47 -12.22 1.99 31.71
CA SER A 47 -12.18 0.77 32.53
C SER A 47 -11.65 -0.43 31.74
N LYS A 48 -12.08 -0.61 30.50
CA LYS A 48 -11.65 -1.72 29.65
C LYS A 48 -10.20 -1.60 29.21
N VAL A 49 -9.71 -0.39 29.01
CA VAL A 49 -8.28 -0.12 28.76
C VAL A 49 -7.46 -0.49 30.01
N MET A 50 -7.95 -0.15 31.20
CA MET A 50 -7.28 -0.50 32.46
C MET A 50 -7.25 -2.01 32.69
N ASP A 51 -8.34 -2.73 32.40
CA ASP A 51 -8.41 -4.20 32.50
C ASP A 51 -7.35 -4.84 31.58
N LEU A 52 -7.23 -4.34 30.33
CA LEU A 52 -6.24 -4.79 29.35
C LEU A 52 -4.81 -4.52 29.82
N CYS A 53 -4.53 -3.32 30.32
CA CYS A 53 -3.22 -2.94 30.83
C CYS A 53 -2.82 -3.77 32.06
N SER A 54 -3.77 -4.03 32.97
CA SER A 54 -3.55 -4.88 34.14
C SER A 54 -3.23 -6.33 33.74
N ALA A 55 -3.94 -6.88 32.77
CA ALA A 55 -3.70 -8.24 32.28
C ALA A 55 -2.31 -8.38 31.63
N LEU A 56 -1.84 -7.35 30.95
CA LEU A 56 -0.54 -7.31 30.29
C LEU A 56 0.61 -6.77 31.17
N ASP A 57 0.30 -6.23 32.35
CA ASP A 57 1.25 -5.61 33.28
C ASP A 57 2.02 -4.46 32.65
N ILE A 58 1.29 -3.57 31.99
CA ILE A 58 1.84 -2.39 31.29
C ILE A 58 1.09 -1.12 31.68
N ALA A 59 1.75 0.01 31.57
CA ALA A 59 1.13 1.32 31.82
C ALA A 59 0.19 1.70 30.64
N PRO A 60 -0.97 2.33 30.89
CA PRO A 60 -1.86 2.78 29.82
C PRO A 60 -1.19 3.68 28.78
N ASP A 61 -0.31 4.58 29.23
CA ASP A 61 0.41 5.50 28.32
C ASP A 61 1.38 4.79 27.37
N SER A 62 1.76 3.54 27.67
CA SER A 62 2.63 2.75 26.80
C SER A 62 1.91 2.21 25.55
N ILE A 63 0.58 2.07 25.58
CA ILE A 63 -0.21 1.51 24.48
C ILE A 63 -1.20 2.50 23.87
N ILE A 64 -1.39 3.67 24.50
CA ILE A 64 -2.24 4.71 23.93
C ILE A 64 -1.41 5.52 22.91
N GLU A 65 -1.94 5.60 21.70
CA GLU A 65 -1.45 6.51 20.68
C GLU A 65 -2.48 7.60 20.45
N THR A 66 -2.03 8.84 20.50
CA THR A 66 -2.84 9.93 20.00
C THR A 66 -2.69 9.94 18.49
N SER A 67 -3.80 10.03 17.77
CA SER A 67 -3.76 10.43 16.39
C SER A 67 -3.36 11.92 16.31
N THR A 68 -2.17 12.23 16.78
CA THR A 68 -1.46 13.28 16.13
C THR A 68 -1.20 12.72 14.74
N PHE A 69 -1.82 13.32 13.75
CA PHE A 69 -1.18 13.54 12.49
C PHE A 69 0.15 14.25 12.85
N SER A 70 1.04 13.49 13.48
CA SER A 70 2.44 13.85 13.42
C SER A 70 2.70 13.70 11.93
N MET A 71 2.79 14.83 11.23
CA MET A 71 3.63 14.89 10.07
C MET A 71 4.82 14.03 10.46
N GLN A 72 4.83 12.79 9.94
CA GLN A 72 6.05 12.03 9.91
C GLN A 72 7.03 13.04 9.36
N LYS A 73 7.99 13.41 10.18
CA LYS A 73 9.17 14.11 9.69
C LYS A 73 9.59 13.23 8.53
N GLN A 74 9.21 13.64 7.33
CA GLN A 74 9.70 13.02 6.12
C GLN A 74 11.20 13.03 6.31
N TYR A 75 11.77 11.88 6.55
CA TYR A 75 13.17 11.65 6.30
C TYR A 75 13.29 11.82 4.78
N LYS A 76 13.42 13.07 4.34
CA LYS A 76 13.94 13.37 3.03
C LYS A 76 15.40 12.94 3.10
N GLU A 77 15.63 11.65 2.97
CA GLU A 77 16.96 11.20 2.59
C GLU A 77 17.35 12.03 1.38
N LYS A 78 18.53 12.61 1.41
CA LYS A 78 19.05 13.34 0.26
C LYS A 78 19.14 12.34 -0.89
N VAL A 79 18.27 12.47 -1.87
CA VAL A 79 18.36 11.73 -3.12
C VAL A 79 19.60 12.26 -3.82
N ASN A 80 20.56 11.38 -4.12
CA ASN A 80 21.66 11.75 -4.98
C ASN A 80 21.10 12.07 -6.37
N PRO A 81 21.65 13.07 -7.10
CA PRO A 81 21.19 13.38 -8.45
C PRO A 81 21.29 12.21 -9.43
N ASP A 82 22.14 11.23 -9.12
CA ASP A 82 22.37 10.01 -9.94
C ASP A 82 21.49 8.82 -9.51
N ASP A 83 20.70 8.93 -8.44
CA ASP A 83 19.81 7.86 -8.00
C ASP A 83 18.59 7.79 -8.94
N VAL A 84 18.27 6.59 -9.40
CA VAL A 84 16.99 6.31 -10.07
C VAL A 84 15.87 6.36 -9.04
N THR A 85 14.90 7.24 -9.26
CA THR A 85 13.80 7.48 -8.32
C THR A 85 12.51 6.80 -8.77
N VAL A 86 11.79 6.22 -7.81
CA VAL A 86 10.56 5.46 -8.07
C VAL A 86 9.43 5.91 -7.16
N ILE A 87 8.19 5.87 -7.68
CA ILE A 87 6.96 5.77 -6.90
C ILE A 87 6.34 4.40 -7.18
N GLU A 88 5.99 3.66 -6.13
CA GLU A 88 5.32 2.37 -6.24
C GLU A 88 3.87 2.49 -5.79
N LEU A 89 2.94 2.13 -6.67
CA LEU A 89 1.51 2.11 -6.43
C LEU A 89 1.04 0.68 -6.21
N PHE A 90 0.04 0.50 -5.34
CA PHE A 90 -0.50 -0.83 -5.00
C PHE A 90 0.61 -1.75 -4.47
N ALA A 91 1.43 -1.24 -3.55
CA ALA A 91 2.67 -1.86 -3.12
C ALA A 91 2.48 -3.22 -2.42
N GLY A 92 1.27 -3.53 -1.95
CA GLY A 92 0.98 -4.77 -1.24
C GLY A 92 1.90 -4.95 -0.03
N ALA A 93 2.39 -6.16 0.17
CA ALA A 93 3.35 -6.46 1.23
C ALA A 93 4.83 -6.16 0.84
N GLY A 94 5.07 -5.55 -0.33
CA GLY A 94 6.38 -5.05 -0.74
C GLY A 94 7.21 -6.00 -1.59
N GLY A 95 6.60 -6.94 -2.30
CA GLY A 95 7.35 -7.90 -3.13
C GLY A 95 8.15 -7.22 -4.25
N LEU A 96 7.53 -6.30 -4.99
CA LEU A 96 8.19 -5.54 -6.03
C LEU A 96 9.19 -4.53 -5.43
N ALA A 97 8.80 -3.87 -4.33
CA ALA A 97 9.65 -2.96 -3.57
C ALA A 97 10.99 -3.58 -3.15
N LEU A 98 10.98 -4.81 -2.65
CA LEU A 98 12.19 -5.53 -2.26
C LEU A 98 13.10 -5.79 -3.46
N GLY A 99 12.53 -6.19 -4.61
CA GLY A 99 13.32 -6.38 -5.83
C GLY A 99 13.95 -5.09 -6.35
N LEU A 100 13.25 -3.96 -6.24
CA LEU A 100 13.80 -2.64 -6.58
C LEU A 100 14.92 -2.24 -5.61
N GLU A 101 14.73 -2.44 -4.30
CA GLU A 101 15.75 -2.17 -3.28
C GLU A 101 17.01 -3.01 -3.53
N GLU A 102 16.87 -4.31 -3.81
CA GLU A 102 17.99 -5.21 -4.14
C GLU A 102 18.72 -4.80 -5.43
N ALA A 103 18.00 -4.21 -6.40
CA ALA A 103 18.58 -3.65 -7.60
C ALA A 103 19.27 -2.28 -7.39
N GLY A 104 19.27 -1.75 -6.17
CA GLY A 104 19.83 -0.44 -5.83
C GLY A 104 18.97 0.73 -6.29
N ILE A 105 17.69 0.49 -6.60
CA ILE A 105 16.74 1.51 -7.04
C ILE A 105 16.04 2.09 -5.82
N LYS A 106 15.94 3.42 -5.74
CA LYS A 106 15.37 4.12 -4.60
C LYS A 106 13.90 4.46 -4.82
N THR A 107 13.03 3.78 -4.09
CA THR A 107 11.61 4.15 -4.04
C THR A 107 11.38 5.26 -3.03
N LEU A 108 10.80 6.37 -3.48
CA LEU A 108 10.54 7.55 -2.66
C LEU A 108 9.20 7.47 -1.92
N GLU A 109 8.23 6.78 -2.51
CA GLU A 109 6.91 6.65 -1.93
C GLU A 109 6.26 5.31 -2.33
N TYR A 110 5.58 4.71 -1.36
CA TYR A 110 4.79 3.48 -1.51
C TYR A 110 3.34 3.79 -1.19
N VAL A 111 2.45 3.64 -2.16
CA VAL A 111 1.01 3.85 -1.96
C VAL A 111 0.31 2.51 -1.84
N GLU A 112 -0.38 2.30 -0.73
CA GLU A 112 -1.11 1.07 -0.46
C GLU A 112 -2.38 1.36 0.35
N PHE A 113 -3.48 0.68 0.00
CA PHE A 113 -4.78 0.86 0.64
C PHE A 113 -4.97 -0.07 1.86
N ASP A 114 -4.47 -1.32 1.75
CA ASP A 114 -4.65 -2.32 2.80
C ASP A 114 -3.75 -2.01 4.01
N LYS A 115 -4.39 -1.79 5.16
CA LYS A 115 -3.69 -1.44 6.40
C LYS A 115 -2.71 -2.51 6.86
N THR A 116 -3.03 -3.79 6.66
CA THR A 116 -2.15 -4.90 7.06
C THR A 116 -0.90 -4.94 6.20
N CYS A 117 -1.05 -4.67 4.89
CA CYS A 117 0.07 -4.51 3.98
C CYS A 117 0.93 -3.30 4.37
N CYS A 118 0.32 -2.15 4.64
CA CYS A 118 1.03 -0.95 5.12
C CYS A 118 1.81 -1.20 6.42
N GLU A 119 1.21 -1.90 7.39
CA GLU A 119 1.88 -2.30 8.63
C GLU A 119 3.07 -3.22 8.33
N THR A 120 2.91 -4.18 7.44
CA THR A 120 3.99 -5.10 7.01
C THR A 120 5.16 -4.33 6.41
N LEU A 121 4.89 -3.38 5.52
CA LEU A 121 5.92 -2.53 4.93
C LEU A 121 6.68 -1.73 6.00
N ARG A 122 5.95 -1.06 6.90
CA ARG A 122 6.54 -0.23 7.96
C ARG A 122 7.34 -1.02 8.99
N ILE A 123 6.89 -2.23 9.33
CA ILE A 123 7.62 -3.11 10.27
C ILE A 123 8.93 -3.59 9.64
N ASN A 124 8.87 -4.06 8.39
CA ASN A 124 10.04 -4.60 7.70
C ASN A 124 11.02 -3.52 7.25
N ARG A 125 10.53 -2.35 6.92
CA ARG A 125 11.31 -1.21 6.42
C ARG A 125 10.82 0.11 7.04
N PRO A 126 11.19 0.40 8.30
CA PRO A 126 10.72 1.60 9.01
C PRO A 126 11.09 2.93 8.33
N SER A 127 12.10 2.92 7.46
CA SER A 127 12.55 4.10 6.69
C SER A 127 11.72 4.36 5.43
N TRP A 128 10.91 3.41 5.00
CA TRP A 128 10.10 3.57 3.80
C TRP A 128 8.95 4.55 4.02
N ASN A 129 8.73 5.44 3.07
CA ASN A 129 7.61 6.38 3.08
C ASN A 129 6.33 5.70 2.58
N VAL A 130 5.58 5.08 3.48
CA VAL A 130 4.35 4.34 3.17
C VAL A 130 3.12 5.23 3.37
N VAL A 131 2.47 5.59 2.28
CA VAL A 131 1.16 6.26 2.24
C VAL A 131 0.07 5.19 2.30
N CYS A 132 -0.58 5.09 3.46
CA CYS A 132 -1.65 4.13 3.69
C CYS A 132 -3.00 4.82 3.48
N ASP A 133 -3.41 4.95 2.22
CA ASP A 133 -4.63 5.65 1.83
C ASP A 133 -5.20 5.08 0.53
N ASP A 134 -6.45 5.44 0.23
CA ASP A 134 -7.03 5.21 -1.10
C ASP A 134 -6.30 6.08 -2.13
N ILE A 135 -5.84 5.46 -3.19
CA ILE A 135 -5.10 6.13 -4.26
C ILE A 135 -5.87 7.33 -4.86
N HIS A 136 -7.21 7.30 -4.80
CA HIS A 136 -8.04 8.42 -5.25
C HIS A 136 -7.80 9.72 -4.44
N ASN A 137 -7.33 9.59 -3.19
CA ASN A 137 -7.03 10.71 -2.31
C ASN A 137 -5.58 11.22 -2.45
N VAL A 138 -4.71 10.46 -3.13
CA VAL A 138 -3.28 10.79 -3.24
C VAL A 138 -3.07 11.81 -4.36
N ASN A 139 -2.34 12.88 -4.05
CA ASN A 139 -1.96 13.92 -5.00
C ASN A 139 -0.52 13.73 -5.44
N PHE A 140 -0.29 13.48 -6.72
CA PHE A 140 1.03 13.23 -7.28
C PHE A 140 1.68 14.46 -7.93
N ASN A 141 1.02 15.62 -7.97
CA ASN A 141 1.52 16.82 -8.66
C ASN A 141 2.85 17.35 -8.09
N GLU A 142 3.13 17.10 -6.81
CA GLU A 142 4.41 17.48 -6.20
C GLU A 142 5.61 16.74 -6.79
N TYR A 143 5.37 15.58 -7.43
CA TYR A 143 6.37 14.73 -8.08
C TYR A 143 6.58 15.03 -9.56
N TYR A 144 5.86 16.00 -10.13
CA TYR A 144 5.97 16.35 -11.55
C TYR A 144 7.42 16.56 -11.98
N GLY A 145 7.88 15.76 -12.95
CA GLY A 145 9.23 15.85 -13.52
C GLY A 145 10.37 15.44 -12.56
N LYS A 146 10.07 14.86 -11.39
CA LYS A 146 11.07 14.49 -10.36
C LYS A 146 11.28 12.99 -10.22
N ILE A 147 10.45 12.19 -10.86
CA ILE A 147 10.43 10.73 -10.76
C ILE A 147 10.88 10.11 -12.07
N ASP A 148 11.77 9.15 -11.97
CA ASP A 148 12.24 8.41 -13.16
C ASP A 148 11.26 7.31 -13.53
N ILE A 149 10.71 6.59 -12.54
CA ILE A 149 9.86 5.41 -12.76
C ILE A 149 8.60 5.48 -11.89
N VAL A 150 7.44 5.24 -12.48
CA VAL A 150 6.22 4.86 -11.75
C VAL A 150 5.98 3.37 -11.96
N THR A 151 5.82 2.62 -10.87
CA THR A 151 5.58 1.18 -10.93
C THR A 151 4.38 0.76 -10.10
N GLY A 152 3.85 -0.44 -10.36
CA GLY A 152 2.79 -1.05 -9.55
C GLY A 152 1.97 -2.11 -10.27
N GLY A 153 1.31 -2.94 -9.46
CA GLY A 153 0.41 -3.99 -9.91
C GLY A 153 -1.06 -3.64 -9.63
N PHE A 154 -1.73 -2.95 -10.54
CA PHE A 154 -3.13 -2.58 -10.33
C PHE A 154 -4.07 -3.79 -10.48
N PRO A 155 -5.15 -3.91 -9.65
CA PRO A 155 -6.11 -5.00 -9.74
C PRO A 155 -6.86 -5.04 -11.07
N CYS A 156 -7.04 -6.25 -11.62
CA CYS A 156 -7.67 -6.49 -12.92
C CYS A 156 -9.22 -6.41 -12.91
N GLN A 157 -9.85 -6.23 -11.74
CA GLN A 157 -11.29 -6.52 -11.54
C GLN A 157 -12.29 -5.55 -12.17
N ALA A 158 -11.88 -4.43 -12.73
CA ALA A 158 -12.80 -3.35 -13.12
C ALA A 158 -13.05 -3.18 -14.64
N PHE A 159 -12.45 -3.99 -15.49
CA PHE A 159 -12.58 -3.83 -16.95
C PHE A 159 -13.87 -4.39 -17.57
N SER A 160 -14.69 -5.14 -16.79
CA SER A 160 -15.91 -5.77 -17.31
C SER A 160 -17.05 -4.80 -17.64
N TYR A 161 -16.94 -3.54 -17.23
CA TYR A 161 -17.98 -2.51 -17.46
C TYR A 161 -17.58 -1.40 -18.44
N ALA A 162 -16.33 -1.32 -18.88
CA ALA A 162 -15.90 -0.34 -19.87
C ALA A 162 -16.44 -0.71 -21.25
N GLY A 163 -17.57 -0.10 -21.61
CA GLY A 163 -18.20 -0.28 -22.89
C GLY A 163 -17.42 0.34 -24.05
N LYS A 164 -17.74 -0.03 -25.23
CA LYS A 164 -17.30 0.18 -26.62
C LYS A 164 -16.48 1.42 -27.05
N LYS A 165 -16.03 2.31 -26.18
CA LYS A 165 -15.18 3.48 -26.53
C LYS A 165 -13.86 3.36 -25.81
N MET A 166 -12.75 3.44 -26.56
CA MET A 166 -11.40 3.15 -26.09
C MET A 166 -10.64 4.47 -25.86
N GLY A 167 -10.67 5.00 -24.64
CA GLY A 167 -9.92 6.18 -24.29
C GLY A 167 -9.69 6.31 -22.78
N PHE A 168 -8.79 7.23 -22.39
CA PHE A 168 -8.50 7.51 -20.97
C PHE A 168 -9.77 7.81 -20.16
N GLU A 169 -10.72 8.50 -20.77
CA GLU A 169 -11.99 8.88 -20.14
C GLU A 169 -12.91 7.68 -19.83
N ASP A 170 -12.80 6.59 -20.60
CA ASP A 170 -13.66 5.41 -20.45
C ASP A 170 -13.21 4.47 -19.33
N THR A 171 -11.98 4.65 -18.83
CA THR A 171 -11.42 3.88 -17.71
C THR A 171 -11.64 4.57 -16.38
N ARG A 172 -12.29 5.73 -16.35
CA ARG A 172 -12.60 6.48 -15.13
C ARG A 172 -13.29 5.61 -14.10
N GLY A 173 -12.83 5.70 -12.85
CA GLY A 173 -13.35 4.92 -11.72
C GLY A 173 -12.73 3.52 -11.58
N THR A 174 -11.76 3.14 -12.43
CA THR A 174 -10.98 1.92 -12.24
C THR A 174 -9.63 2.24 -11.59
N LEU A 175 -9.06 1.29 -10.85
CA LEU A 175 -7.71 1.45 -10.27
C LEU A 175 -6.63 1.57 -11.34
N PHE A 176 -6.85 1.01 -12.54
CA PHE A 176 -6.02 1.28 -13.71
C PHE A 176 -6.03 2.77 -14.09
N HIS A 177 -7.21 3.43 -14.04
CA HIS A 177 -7.29 4.87 -14.31
C HIS A 177 -6.43 5.67 -13.33
N GLU A 178 -6.41 5.28 -12.07
CA GLU A 178 -5.59 5.94 -11.05
C GLU A 178 -4.07 5.73 -11.30
N PHE A 179 -3.67 4.54 -11.76
CA PHE A 179 -2.30 4.31 -12.20
C PHE A 179 -1.95 5.24 -13.39
N ALA A 180 -2.82 5.32 -14.39
CA ALA A 180 -2.64 6.21 -15.53
C ALA A 180 -2.69 7.70 -15.15
N ARG A 181 -3.53 8.08 -14.14
CA ARG A 181 -3.56 9.43 -13.59
C ARG A 181 -2.21 9.80 -12.94
N CYS A 182 -1.67 8.90 -12.12
CA CYS A 182 -0.34 9.11 -11.54
C CYS A 182 0.73 9.34 -12.63
N ILE A 183 0.77 8.51 -13.67
CA ILE A 183 1.70 8.70 -14.80
C ILE A 183 1.49 10.05 -15.47
N LYS A 184 0.26 10.47 -15.68
CA LYS A 184 -0.07 11.77 -16.29
C LYS A 184 0.37 12.94 -15.41
N GLU A 185 0.19 12.86 -14.10
CA GLU A 185 0.55 13.91 -13.14
C GLU A 185 2.05 13.98 -12.89
N VAL A 186 2.72 12.84 -12.79
CA VAL A 186 4.16 12.74 -12.49
C VAL A 186 5.03 12.97 -13.72
N GLN A 187 4.58 12.49 -14.89
CA GLN A 187 5.36 12.44 -16.15
C GLN A 187 6.73 11.77 -15.97
N PRO A 188 6.78 10.50 -15.47
CA PRO A 188 8.03 9.80 -15.28
C PRO A 188 8.72 9.51 -16.62
N LYS A 189 10.03 9.23 -16.60
CA LYS A 189 10.76 8.80 -17.80
C LYS A 189 10.30 7.43 -18.31
N MET A 190 9.87 6.55 -17.38
CA MET A 190 9.41 5.19 -17.65
C MET A 190 8.31 4.80 -16.66
N PHE A 191 7.48 3.86 -17.04
CA PHE A 191 6.61 3.15 -16.10
C PHE A 191 6.77 1.64 -16.23
N TRP A 192 6.48 0.94 -15.14
CA TRP A 192 6.47 -0.52 -15.10
C TRP A 192 5.17 -0.99 -14.45
N ALA A 193 4.28 -1.55 -15.26
CA ALA A 193 3.00 -2.07 -14.82
C ALA A 193 3.03 -3.61 -14.80
N GLU A 194 2.75 -4.19 -13.65
CA GLU A 194 2.62 -5.63 -13.46
C GLU A 194 1.15 -6.04 -13.44
N ASN A 195 0.86 -7.22 -14.00
CA ASN A 195 -0.47 -7.81 -13.87
C ASN A 195 -0.43 -9.33 -14.10
N VAL A 196 -1.53 -10.00 -13.72
CA VAL A 196 -1.63 -11.45 -13.86
C VAL A 196 -1.69 -11.89 -15.33
N ARG A 197 -1.18 -13.10 -15.60
CA ARG A 197 -1.20 -13.71 -16.96
C ARG A 197 -2.58 -13.62 -17.65
N GLY A 198 -3.65 -13.73 -16.87
CA GLY A 198 -5.03 -13.67 -17.38
C GLY A 198 -5.37 -12.38 -18.13
N LEU A 199 -4.69 -11.26 -17.85
CA LEU A 199 -4.90 -10.00 -18.54
C LEU A 199 -4.65 -10.12 -20.06
N ALA A 200 -3.66 -10.91 -20.47
CA ALA A 200 -3.30 -11.07 -21.88
C ALA A 200 -4.43 -11.68 -22.73
N SER A 201 -5.29 -12.50 -22.14
CA SER A 201 -6.42 -13.16 -22.79
C SER A 201 -7.80 -12.60 -22.40
N HIS A 202 -7.83 -11.69 -21.42
CA HIS A 202 -9.09 -11.09 -20.94
C HIS A 202 -9.82 -10.38 -22.08
N ASP A 203 -11.10 -10.69 -22.23
CA ASP A 203 -11.96 -10.13 -23.27
C ASP A 203 -11.34 -10.25 -24.69
N ASN A 204 -10.78 -11.42 -25.01
CA ASN A 204 -10.07 -11.69 -26.28
C ASN A 204 -8.91 -10.69 -26.53
N GLY A 205 -8.22 -10.25 -25.48
CA GLY A 205 -7.10 -9.31 -25.55
C GLY A 205 -7.52 -7.82 -25.65
N ARG A 206 -8.81 -7.52 -25.71
CA ARG A 206 -9.29 -6.13 -25.81
C ARG A 206 -8.89 -5.28 -24.61
N THR A 207 -8.96 -5.86 -23.41
CA THR A 207 -8.58 -5.17 -22.17
C THR A 207 -7.11 -4.71 -22.21
N LEU A 208 -6.21 -5.62 -22.56
CA LEU A 208 -4.78 -5.27 -22.67
C LEU A 208 -4.55 -4.20 -23.74
N ASN A 209 -5.21 -4.32 -24.90
CA ASN A 209 -5.09 -3.32 -25.95
C ASN A 209 -5.60 -1.94 -25.51
N THR A 210 -6.69 -1.89 -24.71
CA THR A 210 -7.20 -0.64 -24.13
C THR A 210 -6.17 0.00 -23.18
N ILE A 211 -5.59 -0.80 -22.28
CA ILE A 211 -4.54 -0.35 -21.36
C ILE A 211 -3.36 0.23 -22.14
N ILE A 212 -2.89 -0.48 -23.15
CA ILE A 212 -1.78 -0.03 -24.01
C ILE A 212 -2.12 1.29 -24.70
N SER A 213 -3.32 1.38 -25.31
CA SER A 213 -3.75 2.60 -26.01
C SER A 213 -3.82 3.81 -25.07
N VAL A 214 -4.20 3.61 -23.79
CA VAL A 214 -4.18 4.69 -22.79
C VAL A 214 -2.74 5.18 -22.56
N PHE A 215 -1.78 4.28 -22.33
CA PHE A 215 -0.39 4.67 -22.12
C PHE A 215 0.21 5.33 -23.37
N GLU A 216 -0.10 4.83 -24.57
CA GLU A 216 0.31 5.44 -25.83
C GLU A 216 -0.26 6.87 -25.99
N SER A 217 -1.50 7.09 -25.56
CA SER A 217 -2.12 8.43 -25.57
C SER A 217 -1.47 9.41 -24.59
N LEU A 218 -0.80 8.89 -23.55
CA LEU A 218 0.01 9.68 -22.62
C LEU A 218 1.45 9.92 -23.12
N GLY A 219 1.79 9.44 -24.31
CA GLY A 219 3.09 9.67 -24.95
C GLY A 219 4.14 8.58 -24.71
N TYR A 220 3.75 7.43 -24.12
CA TYR A 220 4.68 6.33 -23.85
C TYR A 220 4.64 5.26 -24.94
N THR A 221 5.78 4.65 -25.20
CA THR A 221 5.88 3.45 -26.03
C THR A 221 5.84 2.22 -25.14
N VAL A 222 4.86 1.35 -25.36
CA VAL A 222 4.75 0.09 -24.62
C VAL A 222 5.54 -1.01 -25.33
N GLY A 223 6.48 -1.64 -24.63
CA GLY A 223 7.36 -2.69 -25.14
C GLY A 223 6.64 -4.01 -25.46
N ASP A 224 7.32 -5.15 -25.29
CA ASP A 224 6.79 -6.46 -25.70
C ASP A 224 5.45 -6.79 -25.00
N ARG A 225 4.36 -6.65 -25.80
CA ARG A 225 2.97 -6.71 -25.37
C ARG A 225 2.49 -8.11 -25.00
N LYS A 226 3.28 -9.15 -25.26
CA LYS A 226 2.85 -10.55 -25.15
C LYS A 226 3.72 -11.41 -24.24
N LYS A 227 4.80 -10.86 -23.71
CA LYS A 227 5.73 -11.61 -22.87
C LYS A 227 5.16 -11.78 -21.46
N VAL A 228 4.81 -13.02 -21.14
CA VAL A 228 4.47 -13.42 -19.77
C VAL A 228 5.74 -13.93 -19.10
N LEU A 229 6.16 -13.26 -18.01
CA LEU A 229 7.27 -13.72 -17.18
C LEU A 229 6.74 -14.79 -16.21
N ASN A 230 7.45 -15.88 -16.09
CA ASN A 230 7.12 -16.92 -15.12
C ASN A 230 8.10 -16.82 -13.96
N ALA A 231 7.62 -16.43 -12.78
CA ALA A 231 8.43 -16.22 -11.58
C ALA A 231 9.26 -17.45 -11.14
N CYS A 232 8.90 -18.66 -11.59
CA CYS A 232 9.71 -19.85 -11.28
C CYS A 232 11.08 -19.92 -11.98
N TYR A 233 11.35 -19.01 -12.90
CA TYR A 233 12.64 -18.94 -13.63
C TYR A 233 13.58 -17.83 -13.12
N TYR A 234 13.19 -17.10 -12.06
CA TYR A 234 13.94 -15.99 -11.49
C TYR A 234 14.23 -16.15 -10.00
#